data_88978a9847ba13c071725ffbfe334bea
#
_entry.id   88978a9847ba13c071725ffbfe334bea
#
_cell.length_a   1.000
_cell.length_b   1.000
_cell.length_c   1.000
_cell.angle_alpha   90.00
_cell.angle_beta   90.00
_cell.angle_gamma   90.00
#
_symmetry.space_group_name_H-M   'P 1'
#
loop_
_entity.id
_entity.type
_entity.pdbx_description
1 polymer ?
#
loop_
_entity_poly.entity_id
_entity_poly.type
_entity_poly.pdbx_seq_one_letter_code
_entity_poly.pdbx_strand_id
1 'polypeptide(L)'
;VYDVAIIGAGITGCAIAYELGKYNVKAVIVEKENDVSVGTTKANSAIIHGGYDPKPGTKMAEYNIKGNVYTKELCEKLDVPYKQIGALVVAFSEEEKKTLEELKQRGITNGVPDMEIWDKEKLLKEEPNLSDKAVAALSSPNVGIVSPWELALALAETAVLNGVEVKLNTEVSGIEKENDTYKIETNNGVIEAKYICNAAGVFADKVNEMCNEKTFEITPNKGEYYLMDKSQGNLVNHVIFQCPNEKGKGVLVAPTVHGNLIVGPDSQPSAANDVSTTKQGLDFVRNTALKSVPGINFRESIRNFAGVRARTADHDFHIYEDKNNKGFINIAGMQSPGLSSACAIAPDILKMLENSGLTLEAKEDIVDERHIDRFKHLSHEDRAKLVEKNPAFGKIICRCETITEGEIINAVHRPIPATSIDAVKRRCNAGMGRCQGGFCGPRVQEIIARELNKPLADIPQDRLGTNIITGETKDGGAK
;
A
#
# COMPACT_ATOMS: atom_id res chain seq x y z
N VAL A 1 -8.03 7.24 -28.56
CA VAL A 1 -9.09 7.13 -27.52
C VAL A 1 -8.88 5.80 -26.78
N TYR A 2 -8.87 5.82 -25.44
CA TYR A 2 -8.90 4.63 -24.59
C TYR A 2 -10.35 4.20 -24.35
N ASP A 3 -10.53 2.91 -24.01
CA ASP A 3 -11.82 2.49 -23.49
C ASP A 3 -11.95 2.96 -22.04
N VAL A 4 -10.94 2.69 -21.18
CA VAL A 4 -10.99 3.06 -19.76
C VAL A 4 -9.74 3.86 -19.35
N ALA A 5 -9.93 5.01 -18.71
CA ALA A 5 -8.89 5.73 -17.98
C ALA A 5 -9.06 5.53 -16.47
N ILE A 6 -8.00 5.09 -15.81
CA ILE A 6 -7.94 4.91 -14.35
C ILE A 6 -7.11 6.06 -13.78
N ILE A 7 -7.71 6.91 -12.97
CA ILE A 7 -7.02 8.07 -12.35
C ILE A 7 -6.48 7.67 -10.98
N GLY A 8 -5.15 7.57 -10.89
CA GLY A 8 -4.41 7.19 -9.70
C GLY A 8 -3.86 5.75 -9.76
N ALA A 9 -2.54 5.62 -9.47
CA ALA A 9 -1.82 4.34 -9.38
C ALA A 9 -1.58 3.88 -7.94
N GLY A 10 -2.52 4.14 -7.03
CA GLY A 10 -2.61 3.48 -5.74
C GLY A 10 -3.07 2.04 -5.86
N ILE A 11 -3.17 1.31 -4.74
CA ILE A 11 -3.58 -0.10 -4.73
C ILE A 11 -4.91 -0.32 -5.46
N THR A 12 -5.87 0.59 -5.34
CA THR A 12 -7.18 0.49 -5.97
C THR A 12 -7.09 0.59 -7.49
N GLY A 13 -6.39 1.61 -8.01
CA GLY A 13 -6.21 1.75 -9.45
C GLY A 13 -5.40 0.62 -10.06
N CYS A 14 -4.37 0.13 -9.35
CA CYS A 14 -3.57 -1.02 -9.78
C CYS A 14 -4.40 -2.31 -9.82
N ALA A 15 -5.31 -2.53 -8.86
CA ALA A 15 -6.20 -3.69 -8.84
C ALA A 15 -7.20 -3.66 -10.01
N ILE A 16 -7.79 -2.49 -10.30
CA ILE A 16 -8.69 -2.32 -11.45
C ILE A 16 -7.94 -2.57 -12.77
N ALA A 17 -6.72 -2.04 -12.90
CA ALA A 17 -5.89 -2.24 -14.08
C ALA A 17 -5.53 -3.72 -14.29
N TYR A 18 -5.19 -4.43 -13.21
CA TYR A 18 -4.92 -5.87 -13.25
C TYR A 18 -6.13 -6.66 -13.77
N GLU A 19 -7.32 -6.36 -13.27
CA GLU A 19 -8.54 -7.03 -13.72
C GLU A 19 -8.87 -6.69 -15.20
N LEU A 20 -8.76 -5.40 -15.60
CA LEU A 20 -8.97 -4.97 -16.99
C LEU A 20 -7.95 -5.60 -17.95
N GLY A 21 -6.73 -5.83 -17.51
CA GLY A 21 -5.68 -6.47 -18.29
C GLY A 21 -6.04 -7.86 -18.81
N LYS A 22 -7.00 -8.54 -18.19
CA LYS A 22 -7.51 -9.86 -18.60
C LYS A 22 -8.42 -9.82 -19.83
N TYR A 23 -8.83 -8.62 -20.26
CA TYR A 23 -9.81 -8.42 -21.34
C TYR A 23 -9.23 -7.61 -22.50
N ASN A 24 -9.84 -7.75 -23.69
CA ASN A 24 -9.51 -6.96 -24.88
C ASN A 24 -10.03 -5.53 -24.76
N VAL A 25 -9.48 -4.79 -23.78
CA VAL A 25 -9.84 -3.41 -23.44
C VAL A 25 -8.60 -2.54 -23.48
N LYS A 26 -8.67 -1.41 -24.18
CA LYS A 26 -7.60 -0.42 -24.20
C LYS A 26 -7.68 0.46 -22.95
N ALA A 27 -6.94 0.12 -21.89
CA ALA A 27 -6.94 0.83 -20.63
C ALA A 27 -5.63 1.59 -20.37
N VAL A 28 -5.73 2.69 -19.62
CA VAL A 28 -4.59 3.49 -19.18
C VAL A 28 -4.71 3.88 -17.72
N ILE A 29 -3.61 3.75 -16.95
CA ILE A 29 -3.46 4.38 -15.63
C ILE A 29 -2.82 5.75 -15.83
N VAL A 30 -3.40 6.78 -15.22
CA VAL A 30 -2.88 8.15 -15.21
C VAL A 30 -2.48 8.49 -13.77
N GLU A 31 -1.17 8.69 -13.53
CA GLU A 31 -0.60 8.92 -12.21
C GLU A 31 0.27 10.18 -12.20
N LYS A 32 0.02 11.07 -11.26
CA LYS A 32 0.76 12.32 -11.12
C LYS A 32 2.20 12.15 -10.63
N GLU A 33 2.45 11.09 -9.90
CA GLU A 33 3.78 10.80 -9.35
C GLU A 33 4.66 10.03 -10.36
N ASN A 34 5.94 9.94 -10.07
CA ASN A 34 6.93 9.26 -10.92
C ASN A 34 6.98 7.74 -10.76
N ASP A 35 6.10 7.18 -9.95
CA ASP A 35 6.00 5.73 -9.72
C ASP A 35 4.60 5.36 -9.20
N VAL A 36 4.25 4.09 -9.24
CA VAL A 36 3.04 3.56 -8.63
C VAL A 36 3.18 3.48 -7.11
N SER A 37 2.06 3.42 -6.40
CA SER A 37 1.97 3.28 -4.93
C SER A 37 2.59 4.42 -4.10
N VAL A 38 2.89 5.58 -4.66
CA VAL A 38 3.58 6.69 -3.96
C VAL A 38 2.69 7.39 -2.92
N GLY A 39 1.36 7.27 -3.01
CA GLY A 39 0.40 7.84 -2.05
C GLY A 39 0.26 7.02 -0.75
N THR A 40 -0.96 6.90 -0.26
CA THR A 40 -1.34 6.17 0.97
C THR A 40 -0.93 4.70 0.93
N THR A 41 -0.84 4.11 -0.26
CA THR A 41 -0.49 2.69 -0.45
C THR A 41 0.89 2.34 0.14
N LYS A 42 1.90 3.21 0.05
CA LYS A 42 3.23 2.96 0.64
C LYS A 42 3.31 3.30 2.13
N ALA A 43 2.30 3.96 2.71
CA ALA A 43 2.36 4.54 4.04
C ALA A 43 1.10 4.20 4.86
N ASN A 44 1.00 2.95 5.28
CA ASN A 44 -0.07 2.39 6.09
C ASN A 44 0.47 1.28 7.00
N SER A 45 -0.41 0.59 7.72
CA SER A 45 -0.04 -0.47 8.68
C SER A 45 0.32 -1.81 8.02
N ALA A 46 0.20 -1.95 6.70
CA ALA A 46 0.51 -3.17 5.94
C ALA A 46 -0.32 -4.41 6.36
N ILE A 47 -1.56 -4.22 6.82
CA ILE A 47 -2.42 -5.27 7.36
C ILE A 47 -3.54 -5.61 6.38
N ILE A 48 -3.73 -6.89 6.14
CA ILE A 48 -4.93 -7.46 5.52
C ILE A 48 -5.88 -7.86 6.65
N HIS A 49 -6.84 -6.97 6.91
CA HIS A 49 -7.77 -7.07 8.04
C HIS A 49 -8.74 -8.24 7.93
N GLY A 50 -9.11 -8.81 9.09
CA GLY A 50 -9.98 -9.98 9.17
C GLY A 50 -11.47 -9.72 8.91
N GLY A 51 -11.96 -8.48 9.05
CA GLY A 51 -13.35 -8.13 8.77
C GLY A 51 -14.25 -7.95 10.01
N TYR A 52 -13.74 -8.10 11.21
CA TYR A 52 -14.53 -7.98 12.45
C TYR A 52 -14.88 -6.54 12.84
N ASP A 53 -14.11 -5.56 12.38
CA ASP A 53 -14.25 -4.16 12.83
C ASP A 53 -15.29 -3.34 12.05
N PRO A 54 -15.42 -3.45 10.71
CA PRO A 54 -16.42 -2.68 9.97
C PRO A 54 -17.84 -2.98 10.41
N LYS A 55 -18.68 -1.94 10.40
CA LYS A 55 -20.09 -2.05 10.79
C LYS A 55 -20.85 -2.94 9.76
N PRO A 56 -21.63 -3.93 10.24
CA PRO A 56 -22.40 -4.79 9.32
C PRO A 56 -23.30 -3.99 8.37
N GLY A 57 -23.41 -4.46 7.12
CA GLY A 57 -24.20 -3.83 6.08
C GLY A 57 -23.52 -2.66 5.36
N THR A 58 -22.29 -2.30 5.73
CA THR A 58 -21.48 -1.32 5.00
C THR A 58 -20.68 -1.97 3.88
N LYS A 59 -20.28 -1.18 2.88
CA LYS A 59 -19.36 -1.62 1.83
C LYS A 59 -17.99 -2.02 2.40
N MET A 60 -17.54 -1.35 3.46
CA MET A 60 -16.32 -1.74 4.17
C MET A 60 -16.40 -3.16 4.71
N ALA A 61 -17.53 -3.57 5.32
CA ALA A 61 -17.71 -4.92 5.84
C ALA A 61 -17.69 -5.95 4.71
N GLU A 62 -18.47 -5.70 3.66
CA GLU A 62 -18.56 -6.57 2.50
C GLU A 62 -17.22 -6.80 1.82
N TYR A 63 -16.53 -5.72 1.44
CA TYR A 63 -15.29 -5.82 0.68
C TYR A 63 -14.08 -6.23 1.54
N ASN A 64 -14.12 -6.00 2.86
CA ASN A 64 -13.03 -6.48 3.73
C ASN A 64 -12.99 -8.02 3.78
N ILE A 65 -14.14 -8.68 3.93
CA ILE A 65 -14.21 -10.15 3.97
C ILE A 65 -13.77 -10.75 2.64
N LYS A 66 -14.37 -10.30 1.55
CA LYS A 66 -14.01 -10.75 0.20
C LYS A 66 -12.53 -10.50 -0.11
N GLY A 67 -12.05 -9.32 0.27
CA GLY A 67 -10.69 -8.88 0.00
C GLY A 67 -9.63 -9.59 0.85
N ASN A 68 -9.97 -10.02 2.07
CA ASN A 68 -9.05 -10.81 2.89
C ASN A 68 -8.63 -12.10 2.17
N VAL A 69 -9.59 -12.83 1.60
CA VAL A 69 -9.34 -14.06 0.86
C VAL A 69 -8.64 -13.77 -0.47
N TYR A 70 -9.21 -12.88 -1.28
CA TYR A 70 -8.72 -12.62 -2.62
C TYR A 70 -7.32 -11.99 -2.65
N THR A 71 -7.01 -11.10 -1.70
CA THR A 71 -5.65 -10.52 -1.60
C THR A 71 -4.60 -11.58 -1.26
N LYS A 72 -4.92 -12.56 -0.41
CA LYS A 72 -4.03 -13.68 -0.10
C LYS A 72 -3.71 -14.50 -1.35
N GLU A 73 -4.74 -14.88 -2.11
CA GLU A 73 -4.60 -15.63 -3.36
C GLU A 73 -3.73 -14.86 -4.38
N LEU A 74 -3.97 -13.55 -4.54
CA LEU A 74 -3.16 -12.70 -5.43
C LEU A 74 -1.71 -12.57 -4.97
N CYS A 75 -1.46 -12.47 -3.66
CA CYS A 75 -0.09 -12.41 -3.14
C CYS A 75 0.68 -13.70 -3.45
N GLU A 76 0.02 -14.86 -3.31
CA GLU A 76 0.61 -16.15 -3.65
C GLU A 76 0.90 -16.27 -5.15
N LYS A 77 -0.08 -15.93 -5.99
CA LYS A 77 0.01 -15.99 -7.44
C LYS A 77 1.04 -15.03 -8.03
N LEU A 78 1.15 -13.81 -7.49
CA LEU A 78 2.00 -12.74 -7.99
C LEU A 78 3.33 -12.61 -7.22
N ASP A 79 3.70 -13.61 -6.42
CA ASP A 79 4.94 -13.64 -5.63
C ASP A 79 5.13 -12.35 -4.78
N VAL A 80 4.08 -11.96 -4.06
CA VAL A 80 4.11 -10.83 -3.13
C VAL A 80 4.32 -11.32 -1.70
N PRO A 81 5.26 -10.74 -0.94
CA PRO A 81 5.45 -11.11 0.46
C PRO A 81 4.18 -10.93 1.28
N TYR A 82 3.64 -12.03 1.79
CA TYR A 82 2.46 -12.12 2.63
C TYR A 82 2.67 -13.15 3.74
N LYS A 83 2.14 -12.87 4.95
CA LYS A 83 2.09 -13.83 6.05
C LYS A 83 0.76 -13.71 6.77
N GLN A 84 0.05 -14.82 6.94
CA GLN A 84 -1.11 -14.89 7.81
C GLN A 84 -0.62 -15.15 9.23
N ILE A 85 -0.73 -14.19 10.11
CA ILE A 85 -0.21 -14.24 11.49
C ILE A 85 -1.30 -14.05 12.54
N GLY A 86 -2.54 -13.74 12.12
CA GLY A 86 -3.62 -13.40 13.02
C GLY A 86 -3.48 -12.02 13.66
N ALA A 87 -4.53 -11.62 14.33
CA ALA A 87 -4.56 -10.38 15.13
C ALA A 87 -5.22 -10.62 16.48
N LEU A 88 -4.81 -9.83 17.46
CA LEU A 88 -5.36 -9.80 18.80
C LEU A 88 -5.82 -8.39 19.13
N VAL A 89 -7.10 -8.21 19.48
CA VAL A 89 -7.59 -6.98 20.10
C VAL A 89 -7.53 -7.17 21.60
N VAL A 90 -6.61 -6.49 22.26
CA VAL A 90 -6.27 -6.70 23.67
C VAL A 90 -7.08 -5.79 24.58
N ALA A 91 -7.74 -6.36 25.58
CA ALA A 91 -8.44 -5.66 26.65
C ALA A 91 -7.55 -5.54 27.91
N PHE A 92 -7.57 -4.36 28.53
CA PHE A 92 -6.82 -4.03 29.74
C PHE A 92 -7.74 -3.80 30.96
N SER A 93 -9.04 -3.98 30.80
CA SER A 93 -10.02 -3.88 31.88
C SER A 93 -11.19 -4.84 31.66
N GLU A 94 -11.96 -5.12 32.72
CA GLU A 94 -13.19 -5.91 32.61
C GLU A 94 -14.28 -5.22 31.77
N GLU A 95 -14.25 -3.89 31.71
CA GLU A 95 -15.17 -3.12 30.87
C GLU A 95 -14.82 -3.33 29.38
N GLU A 96 -13.55 -3.31 29.02
CA GLU A 96 -13.08 -3.54 27.64
C GLU A 96 -13.39 -4.97 27.15
N LYS A 97 -13.58 -5.96 28.03
CA LYS A 97 -14.05 -7.30 27.63
C LYS A 97 -15.42 -7.27 26.95
N LYS A 98 -16.31 -6.35 27.35
CA LYS A 98 -17.61 -6.17 26.65
C LYS A 98 -17.40 -5.73 25.21
N THR A 99 -16.45 -4.84 24.98
CA THR A 99 -16.08 -4.42 23.61
C THR A 99 -15.56 -5.59 22.77
N LEU A 100 -14.80 -6.53 23.38
CA LEU A 100 -14.37 -7.74 22.68
C LEU A 100 -15.54 -8.62 22.24
N GLU A 101 -16.56 -8.81 23.11
CA GLU A 101 -17.77 -9.57 22.77
C GLU A 101 -18.58 -8.89 21.66
N GLU A 102 -18.71 -7.56 21.71
CA GLU A 102 -19.38 -6.78 20.66
C GLU A 102 -18.65 -6.93 19.31
N LEU A 103 -17.31 -6.82 19.29
CA LEU A 103 -16.49 -7.00 18.09
C LEU A 103 -16.58 -8.43 17.56
N LYS A 104 -16.58 -9.44 18.45
CA LYS A 104 -16.76 -10.84 18.08
C LYS A 104 -18.13 -11.06 17.41
N GLN A 105 -19.19 -10.56 18.02
CA GLN A 105 -20.56 -10.68 17.46
C GLN A 105 -20.66 -9.97 16.10
N ARG A 106 -20.04 -8.79 15.97
CA ARG A 106 -19.94 -8.03 14.72
C ARG A 106 -19.22 -8.83 13.63
N GLY A 107 -18.08 -9.41 13.98
CA GLY A 107 -17.33 -10.24 13.06
C GLY A 107 -18.08 -11.49 12.63
N ILE A 108 -18.80 -12.18 13.54
CA ILE A 108 -19.68 -13.30 13.19
C ILE A 108 -20.74 -12.85 12.18
N THR A 109 -21.39 -11.70 12.43
CA THR A 109 -22.38 -11.13 11.51
C THR A 109 -21.79 -10.81 10.14
N ASN A 110 -20.54 -10.35 10.08
CA ASN A 110 -19.80 -10.08 8.84
C ASN A 110 -19.28 -11.35 8.15
N GLY A 111 -19.31 -12.52 8.81
CA GLY A 111 -18.83 -13.79 8.26
C GLY A 111 -17.34 -14.06 8.50
N VAL A 112 -16.72 -13.45 9.52
CA VAL A 112 -15.33 -13.73 9.89
C VAL A 112 -15.21 -15.10 10.54
N PRO A 113 -14.35 -16.00 10.02
CA PRO A 113 -14.21 -17.35 10.57
C PRO A 113 -13.37 -17.37 11.85
N ASP A 114 -13.59 -18.40 12.67
CA ASP A 114 -12.69 -18.88 13.74
C ASP A 114 -12.28 -17.83 14.79
N MET A 115 -13.13 -16.83 15.05
CA MET A 115 -12.85 -15.84 16.08
C MET A 115 -13.08 -16.39 17.48
N GLU A 116 -12.15 -16.16 18.38
CA GLU A 116 -12.16 -16.64 19.76
C GLU A 116 -11.75 -15.54 20.73
N ILE A 117 -12.37 -15.49 21.92
CA ILE A 117 -11.85 -14.68 23.02
C ILE A 117 -10.90 -15.54 23.84
N TRP A 118 -9.66 -15.09 23.93
CA TRP A 118 -8.62 -15.69 24.75
C TRP A 118 -8.65 -15.09 26.16
N ASP A 119 -8.54 -15.96 27.14
CA ASP A 119 -8.30 -15.53 28.51
C ASP A 119 -6.84 -15.05 28.70
N LYS A 120 -6.55 -14.54 29.87
CA LYS A 120 -5.22 -14.02 30.21
C LYS A 120 -4.13 -15.08 30.11
N GLU A 121 -4.42 -16.33 30.54
CA GLU A 121 -3.43 -17.42 30.54
C GLU A 121 -3.00 -17.78 29.12
N LYS A 122 -3.97 -18.04 28.25
CA LYS A 122 -3.71 -18.30 26.83
C LYS A 122 -3.03 -17.12 26.16
N LEU A 123 -3.50 -15.89 26.40
CA LEU A 123 -2.95 -14.68 25.81
C LEU A 123 -1.47 -14.48 26.15
N LEU A 124 -1.09 -14.58 27.42
CA LEU A 124 0.31 -14.37 27.84
C LEU A 124 1.22 -15.53 27.48
N LYS A 125 0.66 -16.73 27.26
CA LYS A 125 1.41 -17.87 26.72
C LYS A 125 1.77 -17.66 25.24
N GLU A 126 0.83 -17.20 24.44
CA GLU A 126 1.02 -16.97 22.99
C GLU A 126 1.78 -15.66 22.70
N GLU A 127 1.64 -14.66 23.56
CA GLU A 127 2.28 -13.33 23.46
C GLU A 127 2.98 -12.95 24.78
N PRO A 128 4.13 -13.56 25.08
CA PRO A 128 4.80 -13.41 26.38
C PRO A 128 5.37 -12.00 26.64
N ASN A 129 5.49 -11.16 25.60
CA ASN A 129 5.98 -9.78 25.71
C ASN A 129 4.85 -8.75 25.86
N LEU A 130 3.59 -9.18 25.91
CA LEU A 130 2.49 -8.28 26.26
C LEU A 130 2.56 -7.85 27.73
N SER A 131 1.96 -6.71 28.00
CA SER A 131 1.79 -6.21 29.37
C SER A 131 1.02 -7.22 30.23
N ASP A 132 1.48 -7.46 31.43
CA ASP A 132 0.82 -8.30 32.45
C ASP A 132 -0.54 -7.74 32.91
N LYS A 133 -0.85 -6.48 32.53
CA LYS A 133 -2.13 -5.83 32.75
C LYS A 133 -3.19 -6.27 31.73
N ALA A 134 -2.82 -6.96 30.66
CA ALA A 134 -3.79 -7.52 29.72
C ALA A 134 -4.67 -8.56 30.43
N VAL A 135 -5.98 -8.51 30.20
CA VAL A 135 -6.97 -9.38 30.87
C VAL A 135 -7.63 -10.38 29.92
N ALA A 136 -7.73 -10.06 28.63
CA ALA A 136 -8.26 -10.92 27.58
C ALA A 136 -7.90 -10.36 26.21
N ALA A 137 -8.13 -11.13 25.15
CA ALA A 137 -8.04 -10.64 23.77
C ALA A 137 -9.03 -11.34 22.85
N LEU A 138 -9.56 -10.61 21.86
CA LEU A 138 -10.25 -11.19 20.72
C LEU A 138 -9.21 -11.60 19.66
N SER A 139 -9.18 -12.87 19.33
CA SER A 139 -8.34 -13.45 18.28
C SER A 139 -9.10 -13.50 16.94
N SER A 140 -8.46 -13.06 15.86
CA SER A 140 -8.93 -13.17 14.48
C SER A 140 -7.81 -13.80 13.64
N PRO A 141 -7.80 -15.13 13.44
CA PRO A 141 -6.66 -15.87 12.86
C PRO A 141 -6.48 -15.63 11.36
N ASN A 142 -7.49 -15.09 10.66
CA ASN A 142 -7.47 -14.81 9.23
C ASN A 142 -6.72 -13.51 8.86
N VAL A 143 -6.30 -12.72 9.84
CA VAL A 143 -5.55 -11.48 9.60
C VAL A 143 -4.16 -11.78 9.06
N GLY A 144 -3.75 -11.04 8.02
CA GLY A 144 -2.43 -11.14 7.43
C GLY A 144 -1.65 -9.83 7.44
N ILE A 145 -0.36 -9.93 7.17
CA ILE A 145 0.52 -8.80 6.88
C ILE A 145 1.08 -8.95 5.47
N VAL A 146 1.31 -7.85 4.78
CA VAL A 146 1.69 -7.81 3.36
C VAL A 146 2.71 -6.71 3.09
N SER A 147 3.43 -6.78 1.96
CA SER A 147 4.14 -5.63 1.41
C SER A 147 3.19 -4.83 0.51
N PRO A 148 2.63 -3.70 0.97
CA PRO A 148 1.55 -3.03 0.23
C PRO A 148 2.03 -2.40 -1.08
N TRP A 149 3.26 -1.91 -1.13
CA TRP A 149 3.85 -1.37 -2.38
C TRP A 149 4.25 -2.46 -3.36
N GLU A 150 4.73 -3.62 -2.89
CA GLU A 150 5.01 -4.76 -3.76
C GLU A 150 3.72 -5.36 -4.34
N LEU A 151 2.62 -5.37 -3.57
CA LEU A 151 1.30 -5.79 -4.08
C LEU A 151 0.81 -4.85 -5.19
N ALA A 152 0.84 -3.54 -4.98
CA ALA A 152 0.42 -2.58 -6.01
C ALA A 152 1.31 -2.66 -7.26
N LEU A 153 2.64 -2.79 -7.08
CA LEU A 153 3.59 -2.99 -8.18
C LEU A 153 3.31 -4.29 -8.94
N ALA A 154 3.07 -5.40 -8.23
CA ALA A 154 2.77 -6.68 -8.85
C ALA A 154 1.51 -6.61 -9.74
N LEU A 155 0.45 -6.00 -9.23
CA LEU A 155 -0.79 -5.80 -9.98
C LEU A 155 -0.58 -4.90 -11.21
N ALA A 156 0.10 -3.77 -11.05
CA ALA A 156 0.34 -2.82 -12.14
C ALA A 156 1.28 -3.38 -13.20
N GLU A 157 2.40 -4.00 -12.80
CA GLU A 157 3.35 -4.62 -13.74
C GLU A 157 2.70 -5.76 -14.54
N THR A 158 1.87 -6.58 -13.89
CA THR A 158 1.11 -7.64 -14.57
C THR A 158 0.08 -7.05 -15.54
N ALA A 159 -0.59 -5.95 -15.16
CA ALA A 159 -1.49 -5.23 -16.05
C ALA A 159 -0.76 -4.69 -17.30
N VAL A 160 0.46 -4.14 -17.12
CA VAL A 160 1.30 -3.67 -18.25
C VAL A 160 1.70 -4.81 -19.18
N LEU A 161 2.09 -5.96 -18.62
CA LEU A 161 2.40 -7.16 -19.42
C LEU A 161 1.20 -7.65 -20.24
N ASN A 162 -0.01 -7.33 -19.77
CA ASN A 162 -1.26 -7.62 -20.47
C ASN A 162 -1.79 -6.43 -21.29
N GLY A 163 -0.96 -5.41 -21.57
CA GLY A 163 -1.26 -4.34 -22.51
C GLY A 163 -1.95 -3.11 -21.93
N VAL A 164 -2.10 -2.99 -20.61
CA VAL A 164 -2.54 -1.73 -19.99
C VAL A 164 -1.39 -0.72 -20.01
N GLU A 165 -1.66 0.50 -20.45
CA GLU A 165 -0.68 1.58 -20.44
C GLU A 165 -0.59 2.25 -19.05
N VAL A 166 0.60 2.74 -18.68
CA VAL A 166 0.82 3.54 -17.47
C VAL A 166 1.49 4.85 -17.84
N LYS A 167 0.84 5.97 -17.52
CA LYS A 167 1.36 7.33 -17.71
C LYS A 167 1.69 7.92 -16.34
N LEU A 168 2.97 7.84 -15.97
CA LEU A 168 3.53 8.46 -14.77
C LEU A 168 3.83 9.94 -15.01
N ASN A 169 4.05 10.72 -13.93
CA ASN A 169 4.25 12.17 -13.98
C ASN A 169 3.14 12.91 -14.75
N THR A 170 1.94 12.36 -14.76
CA THR A 170 0.81 12.86 -15.53
C THR A 170 -0.32 13.22 -14.56
N GLU A 171 -0.38 14.52 -14.22
CA GLU A 171 -1.38 15.06 -13.30
C GLU A 171 -2.62 15.52 -14.08
N VAL A 172 -3.79 15.02 -13.67
CA VAL A 172 -5.08 15.44 -14.20
C VAL A 172 -5.44 16.81 -13.63
N SER A 173 -5.76 17.78 -14.49
CA SER A 173 -6.12 19.15 -14.14
C SER A 173 -7.55 19.53 -14.51
N GLY A 174 -8.19 18.79 -15.41
CA GLY A 174 -9.57 19.01 -15.85
C GLY A 174 -10.16 17.79 -16.51
N ILE A 175 -11.47 17.66 -16.48
CA ILE A 175 -12.22 16.60 -17.15
C ILE A 175 -13.48 17.20 -17.75
N GLU A 176 -13.67 16.99 -19.04
CA GLU A 176 -14.88 17.39 -19.76
C GLU A 176 -15.47 16.18 -20.48
N LYS A 177 -16.80 16.07 -20.49
CA LYS A 177 -17.49 15.05 -21.28
C LYS A 177 -18.01 15.65 -22.57
N GLU A 178 -17.54 15.14 -23.68
CA GLU A 178 -18.06 15.47 -25.01
C GLU A 178 -18.68 14.24 -25.64
N ASN A 179 -20.00 14.26 -25.85
CA ASN A 179 -20.77 13.11 -26.31
C ASN A 179 -20.53 11.85 -25.40
N ASP A 180 -19.98 10.78 -25.97
CA ASP A 180 -19.71 9.53 -25.28
C ASP A 180 -18.23 9.37 -24.87
N THR A 181 -17.46 10.47 -24.88
CA THR A 181 -16.02 10.46 -24.60
C THR A 181 -15.67 11.54 -23.57
N TYR A 182 -14.80 11.19 -22.63
CA TYR A 182 -14.21 12.12 -21.68
C TYR A 182 -12.88 12.64 -22.21
N LYS A 183 -12.70 13.96 -22.21
CA LYS A 183 -11.43 14.64 -22.41
C LYS A 183 -10.82 14.93 -21.05
N ILE A 184 -9.68 14.33 -20.79
CA ILE A 184 -8.94 14.43 -19.53
C ILE A 184 -7.73 15.30 -19.79
N GLU A 185 -7.78 16.54 -19.31
CA GLU A 185 -6.65 17.48 -19.39
C GLU A 185 -5.57 17.09 -18.40
N THR A 186 -4.32 17.10 -18.84
CA THR A 186 -3.17 16.79 -18.00
C THR A 186 -2.01 17.74 -18.31
N ASN A 187 -1.02 17.79 -17.38
CA ASN A 187 0.24 18.50 -17.64
C ASN A 187 1.06 17.95 -18.81
N ASN A 188 0.71 16.77 -19.35
CA ASN A 188 1.37 16.10 -20.48
C ASN A 188 0.46 15.97 -21.72
N GLY A 189 -0.55 16.83 -21.86
CA GLY A 189 -1.51 16.84 -22.96
C GLY A 189 -2.85 16.23 -22.59
N VAL A 190 -3.72 16.05 -23.59
CA VAL A 190 -5.08 15.54 -23.39
C VAL A 190 -5.13 14.04 -23.61
N ILE A 191 -5.85 13.35 -22.73
CA ILE A 191 -6.16 11.92 -22.82
C ILE A 191 -7.66 11.79 -23.08
N GLU A 192 -8.03 10.97 -24.06
CA GLU A 192 -9.44 10.70 -24.35
C GLU A 192 -9.80 9.27 -23.95
N ALA A 193 -10.93 9.10 -23.24
CA ALA A 193 -11.42 7.79 -22.79
C ALA A 193 -12.96 7.74 -22.77
N LYS A 194 -13.53 6.57 -23.04
CA LYS A 194 -14.98 6.35 -22.96
C LYS A 194 -15.48 6.24 -21.52
N TYR A 195 -14.67 5.66 -20.64
CA TYR A 195 -14.97 5.43 -19.23
C TYR A 195 -13.86 5.95 -18.33
N ILE A 196 -14.23 6.41 -17.15
CA ILE A 196 -13.29 6.87 -16.10
C ILE A 196 -13.51 6.06 -14.81
N CYS A 197 -12.42 5.54 -14.24
CA CYS A 197 -12.37 5.03 -12.88
C CYS A 197 -11.60 6.02 -12.00
N ASN A 198 -12.29 6.76 -11.15
CA ASN A 198 -11.68 7.69 -10.21
C ASN A 198 -11.17 6.94 -8.98
N ALA A 199 -9.89 6.59 -8.98
CA ALA A 199 -9.16 5.92 -7.90
C ALA A 199 -8.09 6.85 -7.27
N ALA A 200 -8.35 8.16 -7.26
CA ALA A 200 -7.39 9.21 -6.87
C ALA A 200 -7.16 9.33 -5.34
N GLY A 201 -7.67 8.39 -4.53
CA GLY A 201 -7.40 8.31 -3.10
C GLY A 201 -7.81 9.57 -2.34
N VAL A 202 -6.85 10.24 -1.70
CA VAL A 202 -7.10 11.48 -0.94
C VAL A 202 -7.52 12.68 -1.79
N PHE A 203 -7.46 12.57 -3.11
CA PHE A 203 -7.89 13.60 -4.06
C PHE A 203 -9.13 13.19 -4.87
N ALA A 204 -9.80 12.09 -4.48
CA ALA A 204 -10.92 11.56 -5.25
C ALA A 204 -12.12 12.54 -5.35
N ASP A 205 -12.37 13.33 -4.32
CA ASP A 205 -13.38 14.39 -4.32
C ASP A 205 -13.02 15.49 -5.33
N LYS A 206 -11.76 15.89 -5.41
CA LYS A 206 -11.29 16.93 -6.34
C LYS A 206 -11.38 16.47 -7.79
N VAL A 207 -11.02 15.19 -8.05
CA VAL A 207 -11.18 14.61 -9.39
C VAL A 207 -12.66 14.48 -9.76
N ASN A 208 -13.53 14.10 -8.81
CA ASN A 208 -14.97 14.07 -9.04
C ASN A 208 -15.53 15.46 -9.40
N GLU A 209 -15.14 16.50 -8.66
CA GLU A 209 -15.61 17.87 -8.85
C GLU A 209 -15.14 18.52 -10.18
N MET A 210 -14.20 17.89 -10.93
CA MET A 210 -13.77 18.37 -12.25
C MET A 210 -14.87 18.28 -13.32
N CYS A 211 -15.80 17.32 -13.22
CA CYS A 211 -16.88 17.18 -14.19
C CYS A 211 -18.23 16.75 -13.58
N ASN A 212 -18.29 16.50 -12.27
CA ASN A 212 -19.50 16.06 -11.59
C ASN A 212 -19.90 17.04 -10.48
N GLU A 213 -21.15 16.95 -10.04
CA GLU A 213 -21.57 17.61 -8.81
C GLU A 213 -20.86 17.01 -7.59
N LYS A 214 -20.66 17.81 -6.56
CA LYS A 214 -20.09 17.35 -5.29
C LYS A 214 -21.06 16.38 -4.60
N THR A 215 -20.70 15.12 -4.55
CA THR A 215 -21.50 14.06 -3.92
C THR A 215 -20.87 13.48 -2.65
N PHE A 216 -19.57 13.72 -2.44
CA PHE A 216 -18.83 13.37 -1.24
C PHE A 216 -17.68 14.35 -1.02
N GLU A 217 -17.11 14.30 0.16
CA GLU A 217 -15.92 15.07 0.54
C GLU A 217 -14.93 14.18 1.24
N ILE A 218 -13.67 14.29 0.87
CA ILE A 218 -12.58 13.63 1.57
C ILE A 218 -12.09 14.53 2.71
N THR A 219 -12.13 14.01 3.92
CA THR A 219 -11.52 14.62 5.10
C THR A 219 -10.20 13.92 5.40
N PRO A 220 -9.05 14.46 4.95
CA PRO A 220 -7.77 13.81 5.11
C PRO A 220 -7.42 13.62 6.59
N ASN A 221 -6.97 12.41 6.95
CA ASN A 221 -6.61 12.06 8.31
C ASN A 221 -5.25 11.36 8.34
N LYS A 222 -4.27 12.01 8.92
CA LYS A 222 -2.90 11.54 9.03
C LYS A 222 -2.73 10.54 10.17
N GLY A 223 -1.86 9.55 9.95
CA GLY A 223 -1.38 8.63 10.97
C GLY A 223 0.12 8.50 10.91
N GLU A 224 0.80 8.68 12.04
CA GLU A 224 2.24 8.67 12.19
C GLU A 224 2.72 7.34 12.77
N TYR A 225 3.89 6.87 12.33
CA TYR A 225 4.41 5.55 12.65
C TYR A 225 5.89 5.59 13.00
N TYR A 226 6.31 4.64 13.83
CA TYR A 226 7.69 4.17 13.94
C TYR A 226 7.87 2.88 13.16
N LEU A 227 8.96 2.78 12.41
CA LEU A 227 9.49 1.53 11.89
C LEU A 227 10.74 1.18 12.69
N MET A 228 10.67 0.04 13.40
CA MET A 228 11.76 -0.44 14.22
C MET A 228 12.68 -1.38 13.45
N ASP A 229 13.91 -1.50 13.90
CA ASP A 229 14.88 -2.45 13.36
C ASP A 229 14.39 -3.90 13.49
N LYS A 230 14.97 -4.80 12.71
CA LYS A 230 14.67 -6.25 12.73
C LYS A 230 15.00 -6.91 14.07
N SER A 231 15.87 -6.31 14.89
CA SER A 231 16.12 -6.74 16.28
C SER A 231 14.86 -6.74 17.14
N GLN A 232 13.84 -5.94 16.76
CA GLN A 232 12.54 -5.86 17.42
C GLN A 232 11.44 -6.67 16.69
N GLY A 233 11.74 -7.25 15.54
CA GLY A 233 10.76 -7.85 14.62
C GLY A 233 9.98 -9.04 15.19
N ASN A 234 10.57 -9.74 16.15
CA ASN A 234 9.99 -10.93 16.81
C ASN A 234 9.43 -10.61 18.20
N LEU A 235 9.22 -9.32 18.54
CA LEU A 235 8.73 -8.92 19.85
C LEU A 235 7.27 -9.35 20.07
N VAL A 236 6.48 -9.42 19.01
CA VAL A 236 5.11 -9.97 19.03
C VAL A 236 4.93 -10.95 17.87
N ASN A 237 4.06 -11.94 18.04
CA ASN A 237 3.78 -12.97 17.05
C ASN A 237 2.57 -12.64 16.16
N HIS A 238 1.63 -11.83 16.68
CA HIS A 238 0.39 -11.42 16.04
C HIS A 238 0.38 -9.90 15.85
N VAL A 239 -0.59 -9.41 15.06
CA VAL A 239 -0.91 -7.99 15.03
C VAL A 239 -1.63 -7.64 16.34
N ILE A 240 -1.03 -6.80 17.16
CA ILE A 240 -1.60 -6.39 18.46
C ILE A 240 -2.35 -5.07 18.30
N PHE A 241 -3.66 -5.10 18.48
CA PHE A 241 -4.51 -3.92 18.59
C PHE A 241 -4.93 -3.67 20.04
N GLN A 242 -5.19 -2.43 20.38
CA GLN A 242 -5.92 -2.06 21.60
C GLN A 242 -7.42 -2.06 21.33
N CYS A 243 -8.24 -2.20 22.36
CA CYS A 243 -9.66 -1.96 22.24
C CYS A 243 -9.94 -0.57 21.67
N PRO A 244 -10.85 -0.43 20.69
CA PRO A 244 -11.23 0.87 20.16
C PRO A 244 -11.87 1.73 21.25
N ASN A 245 -11.61 3.03 21.20
CA ASN A 245 -12.19 4.04 22.06
C ASN A 245 -12.70 5.22 21.24
N GLU A 246 -13.19 6.27 21.89
CA GLU A 246 -13.71 7.48 21.23
C GLU A 246 -12.71 8.14 20.26
N LYS A 247 -11.39 7.93 20.45
CA LYS A 247 -10.33 8.45 19.58
C LYS A 247 -9.99 7.53 18.41
N GLY A 248 -10.58 6.33 18.32
CA GLY A 248 -10.40 5.36 17.26
C GLY A 248 -9.85 4.01 17.71
N LYS A 249 -9.22 3.27 16.78
CA LYS A 249 -8.76 1.88 16.97
C LYS A 249 -7.51 1.72 17.87
N GLY A 250 -6.99 2.80 18.43
CA GLY A 250 -5.74 2.79 19.21
C GLY A 250 -4.48 2.62 18.34
N VAL A 251 -3.34 2.49 19.03
CA VAL A 251 -2.03 2.26 18.42
C VAL A 251 -1.79 0.76 18.32
N LEU A 252 -1.44 0.27 17.16
CA LEU A 252 -1.06 -1.13 16.96
C LEU A 252 0.45 -1.35 17.08
N VAL A 253 0.82 -2.60 17.37
CA VAL A 253 2.18 -3.11 17.30
C VAL A 253 2.13 -4.38 16.45
N ALA A 254 2.89 -4.44 15.35
CA ALA A 254 2.86 -5.58 14.45
C ALA A 254 4.22 -5.89 13.84
N PRO A 255 4.57 -7.15 13.61
CA PRO A 255 5.69 -7.49 12.75
C PRO A 255 5.37 -7.12 11.30
N THR A 256 6.40 -6.94 10.48
CA THR A 256 6.26 -6.75 9.03
C THR A 256 6.70 -8.01 8.28
N VAL A 257 6.27 -8.16 7.03
CA VAL A 257 6.70 -9.30 6.19
C VAL A 257 8.21 -9.34 5.97
N HIS A 258 8.89 -8.20 6.13
CA HIS A 258 10.35 -8.08 5.96
C HIS A 258 11.12 -8.24 7.28
N GLY A 259 10.44 -8.54 8.40
CA GLY A 259 11.04 -8.83 9.70
C GLY A 259 11.31 -7.62 10.59
N ASN A 260 10.78 -6.45 10.27
CA ASN A 260 10.78 -5.28 11.14
C ASN A 260 9.57 -5.30 12.10
N LEU A 261 9.52 -4.36 13.05
CA LEU A 261 8.33 -4.08 13.83
C LEU A 261 7.80 -2.69 13.44
N ILE A 262 6.49 -2.59 13.19
CA ILE A 262 5.81 -1.32 12.97
C ILE A 262 4.98 -0.95 14.20
N VAL A 263 5.03 0.31 14.62
CA VAL A 263 4.31 0.84 15.77
C VAL A 263 3.59 2.11 15.37
N GLY A 264 2.31 2.16 15.57
CA GLY A 264 1.43 3.26 15.15
C GLY A 264 0.08 2.73 14.68
N PRO A 265 -0.75 3.55 14.06
CA PRO A 265 -0.61 4.99 13.95
C PRO A 265 -1.31 5.75 15.09
N ASP A 266 -1.09 7.05 15.12
CA ASP A 266 -2.04 7.99 15.70
C ASP A 266 -3.14 8.38 14.70
N SER A 267 -3.93 9.40 15.00
CA SER A 267 -5.02 9.86 14.14
C SER A 267 -5.22 11.37 14.30
N GLN A 268 -4.83 12.13 13.27
CA GLN A 268 -4.89 13.59 13.29
C GLN A 268 -5.50 14.12 11.98
N PRO A 269 -6.36 15.18 12.05
CA PRO A 269 -6.71 15.93 10.85
C PRO A 269 -5.46 16.48 10.17
N SER A 270 -5.42 16.52 8.84
CA SER A 270 -4.27 16.99 8.08
C SER A 270 -4.67 17.55 6.72
N ALA A 271 -3.73 18.19 6.02
CA ALA A 271 -3.87 18.40 4.58
C ALA A 271 -3.63 17.08 3.82
N ALA A 272 -4.19 16.98 2.61
CA ALA A 272 -4.10 15.77 1.77
C ALA A 272 -2.66 15.37 1.41
N ASN A 273 -1.75 16.33 1.37
CA ASN A 273 -0.33 16.14 1.04
C ASN A 273 0.61 16.23 2.26
N ASP A 274 0.09 16.39 3.49
CA ASP A 274 0.93 16.45 4.69
C ASP A 274 1.30 15.05 5.17
N VAL A 275 2.50 14.62 4.81
CA VAL A 275 3.14 13.37 5.26
C VAL A 275 4.26 13.60 6.27
N SER A 276 4.31 14.76 6.90
CA SER A 276 5.26 15.06 7.96
C SER A 276 4.93 14.29 9.25
N THR A 277 5.96 13.99 10.03
CA THR A 277 5.79 13.47 11.40
C THR A 277 6.03 14.58 12.41
N THR A 278 5.33 14.51 13.53
CA THR A 278 5.39 15.50 14.61
C THR A 278 5.87 14.86 15.92
N LYS A 279 6.55 15.63 16.73
CA LYS A 279 6.96 15.18 18.07
C LYS A 279 5.74 14.73 18.88
N GLN A 280 4.63 15.48 18.80
CA GLN A 280 3.41 15.19 19.56
C GLN A 280 2.78 13.86 19.12
N GLY A 281 2.64 13.61 17.81
CA GLY A 281 2.08 12.36 17.27
C GLY A 281 2.97 11.16 17.61
N LEU A 282 4.28 11.30 17.43
CA LEU A 282 5.23 10.23 17.77
C LEU A 282 5.29 9.94 19.27
N ASP A 283 5.26 10.96 20.15
CA ASP A 283 5.19 10.76 21.60
C ASP A 283 3.89 10.06 22.01
N PHE A 284 2.75 10.41 21.39
CA PHE A 284 1.48 9.72 21.60
C PHE A 284 1.56 8.25 21.20
N VAL A 285 2.08 7.95 20.00
CA VAL A 285 2.26 6.58 19.52
C VAL A 285 3.13 5.77 20.48
N ARG A 286 4.29 6.31 20.87
CA ARG A 286 5.22 5.67 21.79
C ARG A 286 4.56 5.36 23.13
N ASN A 287 3.95 6.35 23.79
CA ASN A 287 3.38 6.20 25.12
C ASN A 287 2.18 5.25 25.13
N THR A 288 1.42 5.20 24.03
CA THR A 288 0.28 4.32 23.89
C THR A 288 0.71 2.89 23.61
N ALA A 289 1.69 2.66 22.72
CA ALA A 289 2.21 1.33 22.41
C ALA A 289 2.84 0.63 23.63
N LEU A 290 3.56 1.38 24.48
CA LEU A 290 4.18 0.85 25.71
C LEU A 290 3.16 0.33 26.73
N LYS A 291 1.89 0.71 26.62
CA LYS A 291 0.82 0.13 27.45
C LYS A 291 0.56 -1.33 27.07
N SER A 292 0.64 -1.65 25.78
CA SER A 292 0.41 -3.00 25.25
C SER A 292 1.68 -3.86 25.30
N VAL A 293 2.81 -3.30 24.85
CA VAL A 293 4.10 -4.01 24.72
C VAL A 293 5.21 -3.18 25.39
N PRO A 294 5.41 -3.33 26.70
CA PRO A 294 6.35 -2.50 27.48
C PRO A 294 7.81 -2.65 27.02
N GLY A 295 8.16 -3.80 26.40
CA GLY A 295 9.52 -4.14 25.98
C GLY A 295 10.00 -3.46 24.70
N ILE A 296 9.20 -2.59 24.05
CA ILE A 296 9.62 -1.90 22.82
C ILE A 296 10.78 -0.94 23.11
N ASN A 297 11.91 -1.15 22.44
CA ASN A 297 13.06 -0.26 22.52
C ASN A 297 13.05 0.78 21.39
N PHE A 298 12.50 1.96 21.63
CA PHE A 298 12.39 3.03 20.64
C PHE A 298 13.76 3.61 20.18
N ARG A 299 14.88 3.25 20.82
CA ARG A 299 16.23 3.59 20.32
C ARG A 299 16.61 2.78 19.07
N GLU A 300 15.90 1.68 18.83
CA GLU A 300 16.04 0.85 17.63
C GLU A 300 15.10 1.32 16.49
N SER A 301 14.51 2.52 16.59
CA SER A 301 13.76 3.10 15.47
C SER A 301 14.72 3.44 14.33
N ILE A 302 14.42 2.93 13.14
CA ILE A 302 15.20 3.17 11.92
C ILE A 302 14.56 4.21 11.01
N ARG A 303 13.24 4.42 11.15
CA ARG A 303 12.50 5.40 10.36
C ARG A 303 11.19 5.78 11.04
N ASN A 304 10.81 7.06 10.87
CA ASN A 304 9.45 7.54 11.13
C ASN A 304 8.81 7.90 9.79
N PHE A 305 7.50 7.69 9.68
CA PHE A 305 6.75 8.08 8.49
C PHE A 305 5.29 8.36 8.84
N ALA A 306 4.59 9.03 7.95
CA ALA A 306 3.17 9.26 8.07
C ALA A 306 2.44 8.92 6.76
N GLY A 307 1.18 8.50 6.87
CA GLY A 307 0.28 8.27 5.76
C GLY A 307 -1.05 8.97 5.97
N VAL A 308 -1.64 9.45 4.88
CA VAL A 308 -2.91 10.19 4.92
C VAL A 308 -4.04 9.30 4.44
N ARG A 309 -5.04 9.10 5.29
CA ARG A 309 -6.25 8.31 5.01
C ARG A 309 -7.29 9.18 4.29
N ALA A 310 -7.90 8.63 3.25
CA ALA A 310 -9.00 9.26 2.53
C ALA A 310 -10.33 8.99 3.25
N ARG A 311 -10.61 9.70 4.36
CA ARG A 311 -11.85 9.55 5.12
C ARG A 311 -13.01 10.29 4.49
N THR A 312 -14.21 9.71 4.61
CA THR A 312 -15.50 10.35 4.34
C THR A 312 -16.26 10.56 5.65
N ALA A 313 -17.25 11.44 5.67
CA ALA A 313 -18.01 11.79 6.88
C ALA A 313 -18.84 10.60 7.42
N ASP A 314 -19.35 9.76 6.53
CA ASP A 314 -20.13 8.56 6.85
C ASP A 314 -19.26 7.33 7.18
N HIS A 315 -17.94 7.45 7.04
CA HIS A 315 -16.98 6.39 7.31
C HIS A 315 -17.23 5.09 6.50
N ASP A 316 -17.71 5.19 5.25
CA ASP A 316 -17.85 4.03 4.36
C ASP A 316 -17.18 4.31 3.00
N PHE A 317 -17.08 3.29 2.14
CA PHE A 317 -16.57 3.42 0.78
C PHE A 317 -17.64 3.99 -0.15
N HIS A 318 -17.25 4.95 -0.99
CA HIS A 318 -18.07 5.53 -2.03
C HIS A 318 -17.72 4.90 -3.37
N ILE A 319 -18.45 3.84 -3.73
CA ILE A 319 -18.26 3.06 -4.96
C ILE A 319 -19.56 3.10 -5.75
N TYR A 320 -19.61 3.91 -6.81
CA TYR A 320 -20.80 4.10 -7.64
C TYR A 320 -20.47 4.81 -8.95
N GLU A 321 -21.29 4.58 -9.97
CA GLU A 321 -21.32 5.37 -11.19
C GLU A 321 -22.03 6.69 -10.94
N ASP A 322 -21.48 7.81 -11.49
CA ASP A 322 -22.12 9.12 -11.41
C ASP A 322 -23.46 9.12 -12.15
N LYS A 323 -24.47 9.75 -11.55
CA LYS A 323 -25.84 9.75 -12.08
C LYS A 323 -26.00 10.56 -13.37
N ASN A 324 -25.22 11.64 -13.50
CA ASN A 324 -25.32 12.57 -14.60
C ASN A 324 -24.28 12.24 -15.69
N ASN A 325 -23.18 11.64 -15.32
CA ASN A 325 -22.06 11.31 -16.19
C ASN A 325 -21.84 9.79 -16.27
N LYS A 326 -22.68 9.12 -17.07
CA LYS A 326 -22.58 7.69 -17.33
C LYS A 326 -21.14 7.33 -17.78
N GLY A 327 -20.59 6.27 -17.21
CA GLY A 327 -19.23 5.82 -17.45
C GLY A 327 -18.17 6.48 -16.55
N PHE A 328 -18.56 7.39 -15.64
CA PHE A 328 -17.67 7.92 -14.60
C PHE A 328 -17.94 7.18 -13.27
N ILE A 329 -17.00 6.34 -12.86
CA ILE A 329 -17.13 5.51 -11.64
C ILE A 329 -16.22 6.08 -10.57
N ASN A 330 -16.79 6.44 -9.42
CA ASN A 330 -16.07 6.84 -8.23
C ASN A 330 -15.71 5.64 -7.37
N ILE A 331 -14.45 5.58 -6.91
CA ILE A 331 -13.94 4.62 -5.93
C ILE A 331 -13.21 5.43 -4.85
N ALA A 332 -13.98 5.98 -3.93
CA ALA A 332 -13.50 6.94 -2.94
C ALA A 332 -13.74 6.46 -1.50
N GLY A 333 -13.25 7.22 -0.52
CA GLY A 333 -13.36 6.85 0.88
C GLY A 333 -12.46 5.67 1.27
N MET A 334 -11.44 5.36 0.49
CA MET A 334 -10.55 4.19 0.65
C MET A 334 -9.62 4.33 1.86
N GLN A 335 -10.21 4.54 3.03
CA GLN A 335 -9.54 4.46 4.33
C GLN A 335 -9.40 3.00 4.79
N SER A 336 -8.87 2.72 6.00
CA SER A 336 -8.88 1.35 6.55
C SER A 336 -10.32 0.82 6.64
N PRO A 337 -10.60 -0.38 6.05
CA PRO A 337 -9.70 -1.42 5.56
C PRO A 337 -9.39 -1.40 4.05
N GLY A 338 -9.21 -0.24 3.43
CA GLY A 338 -9.07 -0.07 1.98
C GLY A 338 -8.00 -0.95 1.33
N LEU A 339 -6.83 -1.15 1.98
CA LEU A 339 -5.78 -2.05 1.46
C LEU A 339 -6.30 -3.49 1.31
N SER A 340 -7.00 -4.00 2.32
CA SER A 340 -7.60 -5.34 2.30
C SER A 340 -8.72 -5.48 1.26
N SER A 341 -9.44 -4.39 1.00
CA SER A 341 -10.66 -4.39 0.18
C SER A 341 -10.39 -4.15 -1.31
N ALA A 342 -9.31 -3.45 -1.65
CA ALA A 342 -9.06 -2.93 -2.99
C ALA A 342 -9.10 -4.02 -4.08
N CYS A 343 -8.49 -5.17 -3.83
CA CYS A 343 -8.48 -6.28 -4.79
C CYS A 343 -9.87 -6.85 -5.05
N ALA A 344 -10.73 -6.93 -4.02
CA ALA A 344 -12.10 -7.46 -4.18
C ALA A 344 -13.08 -6.42 -4.78
N ILE A 345 -12.77 -5.15 -4.71
CA ILE A 345 -13.56 -4.08 -5.35
C ILE A 345 -13.40 -4.14 -6.87
N ALA A 346 -12.20 -4.43 -7.37
CA ALA A 346 -11.89 -4.35 -8.78
C ALA A 346 -12.81 -5.18 -9.70
N PRO A 347 -13.13 -6.46 -9.43
CA PRO A 347 -14.08 -7.22 -10.23
C PRO A 347 -15.49 -6.59 -10.28
N ASP A 348 -15.94 -5.96 -9.21
CA ASP A 348 -17.26 -5.31 -9.19
C ASP A 348 -17.23 -3.97 -9.97
N ILE A 349 -16.09 -3.27 -10.03
CA ILE A 349 -15.90 -2.12 -10.94
C ILE A 349 -16.03 -2.57 -12.40
N LEU A 350 -15.46 -3.71 -12.79
CA LEU A 350 -15.61 -4.24 -14.13
C LEU A 350 -17.08 -4.51 -14.47
N LYS A 351 -17.86 -5.09 -13.55
CA LYS A 351 -19.31 -5.27 -13.74
C LYS A 351 -20.05 -3.95 -13.90
N MET A 352 -19.64 -2.91 -13.16
CA MET A 352 -20.22 -1.57 -13.32
C MET A 352 -19.91 -0.99 -14.71
N LEU A 353 -18.66 -1.12 -15.18
CA LEU A 353 -18.27 -0.72 -16.53
C LEU A 353 -19.06 -1.48 -17.61
N GLU A 354 -19.25 -2.78 -17.44
CA GLU A 354 -20.06 -3.62 -18.33
C GLU A 354 -21.53 -3.17 -18.36
N ASN A 355 -22.13 -2.90 -17.20
CA ASN A 355 -23.48 -2.34 -17.09
C ASN A 355 -23.60 -0.95 -17.75
N SER A 356 -22.49 -0.19 -17.77
CA SER A 356 -22.41 1.10 -18.46
C SER A 356 -22.21 0.97 -19.96
N GLY A 357 -21.98 -0.24 -20.48
CA GLY A 357 -21.88 -0.53 -21.91
C GLY A 357 -20.48 -0.92 -22.41
N LEU A 358 -19.49 -1.08 -21.53
CA LEU A 358 -18.17 -1.62 -21.91
C LEU A 358 -18.31 -3.12 -22.22
N THR A 359 -17.82 -3.53 -23.40
CA THR A 359 -17.75 -4.96 -23.73
C THR A 359 -16.47 -5.56 -23.14
N LEU A 360 -16.62 -6.61 -22.34
CA LEU A 360 -15.53 -7.35 -21.73
C LEU A 360 -15.34 -8.69 -22.44
N GLU A 361 -14.48 -8.71 -23.44
CA GLU A 361 -14.07 -9.92 -24.14
C GLU A 361 -12.76 -10.44 -23.53
N ALA A 362 -12.79 -11.63 -22.95
CA ALA A 362 -11.59 -12.21 -22.31
C ALA A 362 -10.49 -12.47 -23.34
N LYS A 363 -9.25 -12.22 -22.96
CA LYS A 363 -8.07 -12.60 -23.76
C LYS A 363 -7.83 -14.10 -23.65
N GLU A 364 -7.37 -14.70 -24.74
CA GLU A 364 -6.98 -16.11 -24.78
C GLU A 364 -5.67 -16.36 -24.02
N ASP A 365 -4.68 -15.45 -24.21
CA ASP A 365 -3.36 -15.51 -23.58
C ASP A 365 -3.18 -14.33 -22.64
N ILE A 366 -2.97 -14.60 -21.34
CA ILE A 366 -2.67 -13.60 -20.31
C ILE A 366 -1.44 -14.00 -19.51
N VAL A 367 -0.67 -13.01 -19.10
CA VAL A 367 0.31 -13.15 -18.01
C VAL A 367 -0.44 -12.96 -16.71
N ASP A 368 -0.52 -14.00 -15.89
CA ASP A 368 -1.29 -13.96 -14.64
C ASP A 368 -0.53 -14.56 -13.44
N GLU A 369 0.75 -14.86 -13.65
CA GLU A 369 1.70 -15.29 -12.64
C GLU A 369 2.95 -14.43 -12.72
N ARG A 370 3.60 -14.25 -11.58
CA ARG A 370 4.83 -13.46 -11.45
C ARG A 370 5.80 -14.18 -10.55
N HIS A 371 7.09 -14.12 -10.90
CA HIS A 371 8.17 -14.62 -10.07
C HIS A 371 9.29 -13.59 -9.95
N ILE A 372 9.83 -13.42 -8.75
CA ILE A 372 10.94 -12.49 -8.47
C ILE A 372 12.07 -13.25 -7.76
N ASP A 373 13.22 -13.30 -8.39
CA ASP A 373 14.44 -13.83 -7.78
C ASP A 373 14.89 -12.90 -6.63
N ARG A 374 14.65 -13.34 -5.38
CA ARG A 374 15.13 -12.65 -4.17
C ARG A 374 16.37 -13.37 -3.68
N PHE A 375 17.55 -12.87 -4.06
CA PHE A 375 18.84 -13.52 -3.78
C PHE A 375 19.01 -14.00 -2.34
N LYS A 376 18.57 -13.21 -1.35
CA LYS A 376 18.68 -13.55 0.07
C LYS A 376 17.92 -14.80 0.49
N HIS A 377 16.88 -15.19 -0.25
CA HIS A 377 16.03 -16.33 0.04
C HIS A 377 16.41 -17.61 -0.71
N LEU A 378 17.33 -17.51 -1.67
CA LEU A 378 17.81 -18.65 -2.46
C LEU A 378 18.77 -19.53 -1.63
N SER A 379 18.82 -20.82 -1.96
CA SER A 379 19.84 -21.74 -1.45
C SER A 379 21.24 -21.34 -1.96
N HIS A 380 22.30 -21.85 -1.33
CA HIS A 380 23.67 -21.60 -1.80
C HIS A 380 23.90 -22.08 -3.23
N GLU A 381 23.31 -23.21 -3.61
CA GLU A 381 23.40 -23.78 -4.93
C GLU A 381 22.70 -22.90 -5.97
N ASP A 382 21.48 -22.42 -5.66
CA ASP A 382 20.72 -21.57 -6.58
C ASP A 382 21.35 -20.18 -6.70
N ARG A 383 21.93 -19.63 -5.63
CA ARG A 383 22.76 -18.41 -5.71
C ARG A 383 23.94 -18.59 -6.65
N ALA A 384 24.65 -19.72 -6.57
CA ALA A 384 25.77 -20.00 -7.45
C ALA A 384 25.35 -20.07 -8.92
N LYS A 385 24.26 -20.77 -9.21
CA LYS A 385 23.67 -20.84 -10.57
C LYS A 385 23.25 -19.46 -11.09
N LEU A 386 22.63 -18.65 -10.21
CA LEU A 386 22.19 -17.30 -10.59
C LEU A 386 23.39 -16.39 -10.90
N VAL A 387 24.45 -16.47 -10.09
CA VAL A 387 25.71 -15.71 -10.31
C VAL A 387 26.43 -16.17 -11.58
N GLU A 388 26.45 -17.47 -11.88
CA GLU A 388 27.02 -18.00 -13.11
C GLU A 388 26.27 -17.47 -14.35
N LYS A 389 24.93 -17.43 -14.27
CA LYS A 389 24.07 -16.89 -15.33
C LYS A 389 24.22 -15.37 -15.49
N ASN A 390 24.35 -14.64 -14.40
CA ASN A 390 24.52 -13.19 -14.39
C ASN A 390 25.41 -12.74 -13.21
N PRO A 391 26.71 -12.41 -13.50
CA PRO A 391 27.69 -12.03 -12.48
C PRO A 391 27.30 -10.84 -11.61
N ALA A 392 26.35 -9.99 -12.03
CA ALA A 392 25.86 -8.86 -11.24
C ALA A 392 25.17 -9.34 -9.93
N PHE A 393 24.64 -10.57 -9.89
CA PHE A 393 24.09 -11.16 -8.66
C PHE A 393 25.17 -11.57 -7.65
N GLY A 394 26.43 -11.67 -8.05
CA GLY A 394 27.55 -11.91 -7.13
C GLY A 394 28.02 -10.68 -6.38
N LYS A 395 27.46 -9.50 -6.64
CA LYS A 395 27.93 -8.22 -6.09
C LYS A 395 26.89 -7.62 -5.15
N ILE A 396 27.11 -7.74 -3.83
CA ILE A 396 26.22 -7.20 -2.81
C ILE A 396 26.37 -5.69 -2.73
N ILE A 397 25.30 -4.95 -2.97
CA ILE A 397 25.21 -3.47 -2.87
C ILE A 397 24.62 -3.05 -1.54
N CYS A 398 23.45 -3.58 -1.15
CA CYS A 398 22.85 -3.32 0.15
C CYS A 398 23.18 -4.46 1.13
N ARG A 399 24.10 -4.21 2.08
CA ARG A 399 24.54 -5.22 3.06
C ARG A 399 23.47 -5.53 4.10
N CYS A 400 22.69 -4.52 4.53
CA CYS A 400 21.65 -4.69 5.56
C CYS A 400 20.54 -5.63 5.09
N GLU A 401 20.19 -5.59 3.80
CA GLU A 401 19.10 -6.37 3.19
C GLU A 401 19.61 -7.49 2.28
N THR A 402 20.94 -7.59 2.08
CA THR A 402 21.57 -8.57 1.20
C THR A 402 21.05 -8.46 -0.25
N ILE A 403 20.98 -7.23 -0.76
CA ILE A 403 20.54 -6.95 -2.13
C ILE A 403 21.74 -6.81 -3.06
N THR A 404 21.67 -7.49 -4.19
CA THR A 404 22.71 -7.54 -5.20
C THR A 404 22.56 -6.44 -6.26
N GLU A 405 23.62 -6.18 -7.02
CA GLU A 405 23.57 -5.32 -8.20
C GLU A 405 22.59 -5.85 -9.23
N GLY A 406 22.52 -7.19 -9.42
CA GLY A 406 21.58 -7.83 -10.33
C GLY A 406 20.11 -7.56 -9.99
N GLU A 407 19.73 -7.60 -8.71
CA GLU A 407 18.37 -7.26 -8.29
C GLU A 407 18.04 -5.78 -8.54
N ILE A 408 19.02 -4.88 -8.38
CA ILE A 408 18.84 -3.44 -8.65
C ILE A 408 18.68 -3.19 -10.15
N ILE A 409 19.52 -3.82 -10.99
CA ILE A 409 19.40 -3.73 -12.45
C ILE A 409 18.03 -4.26 -12.89
N ASN A 410 17.61 -5.42 -12.39
CA ASN A 410 16.28 -5.95 -12.67
C ASN A 410 15.18 -4.97 -12.29
N ALA A 411 15.29 -4.27 -11.15
CA ALA A 411 14.30 -3.27 -10.72
C ALA A 411 14.20 -2.10 -11.71
N VAL A 412 15.32 -1.67 -12.32
CA VAL A 412 15.33 -0.59 -13.31
C VAL A 412 14.69 -1.02 -14.64
N HIS A 413 14.77 -2.32 -14.99
CA HIS A 413 14.27 -2.85 -16.26
C HIS A 413 12.93 -3.59 -16.17
N ARG A 414 12.18 -3.42 -15.07
CA ARG A 414 10.83 -3.98 -14.93
C ARG A 414 9.83 -3.34 -15.90
N PRO A 415 8.66 -3.95 -16.11
CA PRO A 415 7.58 -3.37 -16.93
C PRO A 415 7.22 -1.93 -16.54
N ILE A 416 7.34 -1.61 -15.23
CA ILE A 416 7.31 -0.23 -14.73
C ILE A 416 8.69 0.07 -14.15
N PRO A 417 9.58 0.78 -14.89
CA PRO A 417 10.97 0.98 -14.52
C PRO A 417 11.15 1.76 -13.21
N ALA A 418 12.13 1.37 -12.39
CA ALA A 418 12.55 2.16 -11.24
C ALA A 418 13.44 3.32 -11.69
N THR A 419 12.94 4.55 -11.60
CA THR A 419 13.67 5.77 -12.05
C THR A 419 14.21 6.62 -10.91
N SER A 420 14.03 6.19 -9.65
CA SER A 420 14.51 6.87 -8.45
C SER A 420 15.07 5.86 -7.44
N ILE A 421 15.83 6.34 -6.46
CA ILE A 421 16.41 5.49 -5.41
C ILE A 421 15.29 4.81 -4.62
N ASP A 422 14.22 5.53 -4.26
CA ASP A 422 13.08 4.96 -3.54
C ASP A 422 12.19 4.05 -4.42
N ALA A 423 12.21 4.22 -5.75
CA ALA A 423 11.57 3.28 -6.66
C ALA A 423 12.29 1.92 -6.66
N VAL A 424 13.63 1.90 -6.67
CA VAL A 424 14.43 0.67 -6.47
C VAL A 424 14.14 0.05 -5.12
N LYS A 425 14.09 0.87 -4.06
CA LYS A 425 13.77 0.44 -2.70
C LYS A 425 12.41 -0.26 -2.63
N ARG A 426 11.38 0.24 -3.29
CA ARG A 426 10.04 -0.39 -3.36
C ARG A 426 10.04 -1.72 -4.14
N ARG A 427 11.03 -1.98 -5.01
CA ARG A 427 11.08 -3.21 -5.83
C ARG A 427 11.95 -4.31 -5.27
N CYS A 428 13.04 -3.96 -4.57
CA CYS A 428 13.97 -4.96 -4.06
C CYS A 428 14.45 -4.71 -2.62
N ASN A 429 13.87 -3.75 -1.90
CA ASN A 429 14.22 -3.40 -0.51
C ASN A 429 15.65 -2.83 -0.30
N ALA A 430 16.38 -2.47 -1.35
CA ALA A 430 17.66 -1.75 -1.19
C ALA A 430 17.44 -0.43 -0.44
N GLY A 431 18.13 -0.23 0.69
CA GLY A 431 17.94 0.96 1.55
C GLY A 431 16.85 0.83 2.62
N MET A 432 16.19 -0.33 2.77
CA MET A 432 15.17 -0.57 3.82
C MET A 432 15.77 -0.98 5.17
N GLY A 433 17.04 -1.34 5.22
CA GLY A 433 17.68 -1.81 6.44
C GLY A 433 18.07 -0.68 7.39
N ARG A 434 18.76 -1.04 8.49
CA ARG A 434 19.12 -0.16 9.61
C ARG A 434 19.75 1.19 9.20
N CYS A 435 20.59 1.22 8.16
CA CYS A 435 21.25 2.46 7.72
C CYS A 435 20.39 3.34 6.79
N GLN A 436 19.20 2.89 6.39
CA GLN A 436 18.24 3.61 5.54
C GLN A 436 18.90 4.24 4.28
N GLY A 437 19.72 3.44 3.59
CA GLY A 437 20.40 3.87 2.35
C GLY A 437 21.74 4.59 2.54
N GLY A 438 22.16 4.84 3.78
CA GLY A 438 23.40 5.59 4.06
C GLY A 438 24.66 5.01 3.41
N PHE A 439 24.73 3.70 3.18
CA PHE A 439 25.82 3.05 2.45
C PHE A 439 25.49 2.72 1.00
N CYS A 440 24.30 2.18 0.75
CA CYS A 440 23.93 1.71 -0.59
C CYS A 440 23.38 2.82 -1.49
N GLY A 441 22.83 3.91 -0.94
CA GLY A 441 22.17 4.97 -1.70
C GLY A 441 23.00 5.50 -2.88
N PRO A 442 24.27 5.94 -2.66
CA PRO A 442 25.12 6.41 -3.77
C PRO A 442 25.35 5.36 -4.86
N ARG A 443 25.53 4.08 -4.46
CA ARG A 443 25.72 3.00 -5.41
C ARG A 443 24.45 2.68 -6.20
N VAL A 444 23.28 2.72 -5.52
CA VAL A 444 21.98 2.56 -6.20
C VAL A 444 21.79 3.69 -7.21
N GLN A 445 22.12 4.94 -6.85
CA GLN A 445 22.03 6.10 -7.73
C GLN A 445 22.92 5.93 -8.98
N GLU A 446 24.18 5.50 -8.79
CA GLU A 446 25.12 5.20 -9.88
C GLU A 446 24.60 4.13 -10.84
N ILE A 447 24.00 3.05 -10.29
CA ILE A 447 23.43 1.97 -11.10
C ILE A 447 22.25 2.48 -11.90
N ILE A 448 21.30 3.21 -11.28
CA ILE A 448 20.15 3.79 -12.00
C ILE A 448 20.63 4.72 -13.13
N ALA A 449 21.58 5.62 -12.84
CA ALA A 449 22.12 6.55 -13.82
C ALA A 449 22.74 5.82 -15.03
N ARG A 450 23.52 4.79 -14.76
CA ARG A 450 24.14 3.94 -15.79
C ARG A 450 23.09 3.21 -16.64
N GLU A 451 22.15 2.53 -15.99
CA GLU A 451 21.15 1.70 -16.68
C GLU A 451 20.17 2.55 -17.51
N LEU A 452 19.85 3.77 -17.07
CA LEU A 452 18.99 4.70 -17.79
C LEU A 452 19.74 5.66 -18.72
N ASN A 453 21.09 5.57 -18.76
CA ASN A 453 21.95 6.50 -19.50
C ASN A 453 21.64 7.98 -19.20
N LYS A 454 21.53 8.30 -17.91
CA LYS A 454 21.25 9.65 -17.42
C LYS A 454 22.40 10.20 -16.59
N PRO A 455 22.59 11.52 -16.54
CA PRO A 455 23.50 12.14 -15.56
C PRO A 455 23.14 11.74 -14.13
N LEU A 456 24.14 11.57 -13.27
CA LEU A 456 23.95 11.19 -11.88
C LEU A 456 23.07 12.21 -11.12
N ALA A 457 23.22 13.49 -11.43
CA ALA A 457 22.46 14.59 -10.85
C ALA A 457 20.95 14.54 -11.20
N ASP A 458 20.57 13.87 -12.29
CA ASP A 458 19.18 13.77 -12.75
C ASP A 458 18.40 12.64 -12.06
N ILE A 459 19.08 11.81 -11.24
CA ILE A 459 18.45 10.72 -10.51
C ILE A 459 17.91 11.23 -9.17
N PRO A 460 16.57 11.30 -8.99
CA PRO A 460 15.97 11.79 -7.75
C PRO A 460 16.03 10.73 -6.63
N GLN A 461 15.88 11.19 -5.39
CA GLN A 461 15.71 10.31 -4.24
C GLN A 461 14.37 9.55 -4.32
N ASP A 462 13.26 10.27 -4.48
CA ASP A 462 11.89 9.71 -4.57
C ASP A 462 11.13 10.36 -5.72
N ARG A 463 10.50 11.52 -5.50
CA ARG A 463 9.72 12.28 -6.49
C ARG A 463 10.59 13.18 -7.35
N LEU A 464 10.05 13.68 -8.44
CA LEU A 464 10.70 14.73 -9.22
C LEU A 464 11.04 15.94 -8.33
N GLY A 465 12.23 16.49 -8.53
CA GLY A 465 12.74 17.63 -7.74
C GLY A 465 13.37 17.24 -6.40
N THR A 466 13.46 15.95 -6.04
CA THR A 466 14.15 15.47 -4.82
C THR A 466 15.58 15.00 -5.12
N ASN A 467 16.30 15.72 -5.97
CA ASN A 467 17.65 15.38 -6.36
C ASN A 467 18.63 15.55 -5.18
N ILE A 468 19.45 14.54 -4.92
CA ILE A 468 20.49 14.60 -3.86
C ILE A 468 21.66 15.46 -4.31
N ILE A 469 22.04 15.32 -5.59
CA ILE A 469 23.13 16.10 -6.18
C ILE A 469 22.52 17.32 -6.86
N THR A 470 22.87 18.51 -6.38
CA THR A 470 22.37 19.80 -6.87
C THR A 470 23.39 20.59 -7.68
N GLY A 471 24.64 20.13 -7.73
CA GLY A 471 25.73 20.73 -8.47
C GLY A 471 27.09 20.22 -8.01
N GLU A 472 28.15 20.61 -8.71
CA GLU A 472 29.52 20.28 -8.34
C GLU A 472 30.04 21.26 -7.25
N THR A 473 30.69 20.72 -6.22
CA THR A 473 31.21 21.54 -5.10
C THR A 473 32.27 22.53 -5.54
N LYS A 474 33.01 22.22 -6.61
CA LYS A 474 34.14 23.05 -7.10
C LYS A 474 33.72 24.11 -8.12
N ASP A 475 32.55 24.01 -8.70
CA ASP A 475 32.06 24.96 -9.69
C ASP A 475 31.52 26.25 -9.07
N GLY A 476 32.02 26.60 -7.89
CA GLY A 476 31.79 27.86 -7.20
C GLY A 476 30.44 28.49 -7.45
N GLY A 477 29.38 27.76 -7.19
CA GLY A 477 28.01 28.11 -7.57
C GLY A 477 27.59 29.49 -7.09
N ALA A 478 28.04 30.48 -7.80
CA ALA A 478 27.40 31.78 -7.90
C ALA A 478 26.36 31.67 -9.01
N LYS A 479 25.13 31.27 -8.66
CA LYS A 479 23.93 31.59 -9.41
C LYS A 479 22.82 31.93 -8.44
#